data_b21c729cb884d3201ce62d9512efc98f
#
_entry.id   b21c729cb884d3201ce62d9512efc98f
#
_cell.length_a   1.000
_cell.length_b   1.000
_cell.length_c   1.000
_cell.angle_alpha   90.00
_cell.angle_beta   90.00
_cell.angle_gamma   90.00
#
_symmetry.space_group_name_H-M   'P 1'
#
loop_
_entity.id
_entity.type
_entity.pdbx_description
1 polymer ?
#
loop_
_entity_poly.entity_id
_entity_poly.type
_entity_poly.pdbx_seq_one_letter_code
_entity_poly.pdbx_strand_id
1 'polypeptide(L)'
;MYDLILKKKEGAALSKEEIQWMINAFTTGEIPDYQMSAMLMAICFQGMNHDETLALTLAMRDSGDVLDLSGIKGVKVDKHSTGGVGDKTSLILTPIIAALGVPVAKMSGRGLGHTGGTIDKLECFEGFSTSISEEAFLKQVSEVGVAIAGQTANLAPADKKLYALRDVTATVAEKSLIASSIMSKKLASGSDAIVLDVKTGNGAFMQTVEKAEELARIMVAIGNGAGKKTYAVITDMSQPLGNTVGNIVEVQEAIEALNGKGPKDLMDVVYALGYLMLKAAGVAEDEKEARTMMEKVIASGKALDKFADFVEAQGGRKEQVYHPQLLAKAAITETITAPEDGYVEALNAMAIGTACMSLGGGRATKESQIDLTAGIRLKKKIGDSVKKGECLAELYGNDAEKCNDAKELVQNAFLFSKEPLDAPETVLKYITA
;
A
#
# COMPACT_ATOMS: atom_id res chain seq x y z
N MET A 1 24.82 25.73 3.57
CA MET A 1 23.69 25.34 2.69
C MET A 1 23.77 25.96 1.28
N TYR A 2 24.12 27.27 1.16
CA TYR A 2 24.22 27.92 -0.15
C TYR A 2 25.14 27.18 -1.13
N ASP A 3 26.36 26.82 -0.67
CA ASP A 3 27.35 26.14 -1.53
C ASP A 3 26.89 24.74 -1.97
N LEU A 4 26.12 24.03 -1.12
CA LEU A 4 25.53 22.72 -1.49
C LEU A 4 24.44 22.87 -2.56
N ILE A 5 23.60 23.90 -2.44
CA ILE A 5 22.59 24.21 -3.46
C ILE A 5 23.28 24.53 -4.79
N LEU A 6 24.31 25.37 -4.77
CA LEU A 6 25.09 25.74 -5.96
C LEU A 6 25.73 24.50 -6.59
N LYS A 7 26.40 23.67 -5.79
CA LYS A 7 27.03 22.41 -6.19
C LYS A 7 26.02 21.49 -6.89
N LYS A 8 24.83 21.28 -6.28
CA LYS A 8 23.79 20.41 -6.86
C LYS A 8 23.17 21.01 -8.10
N LYS A 9 22.89 22.31 -8.10
CA LYS A 9 22.37 23.05 -9.27
C LYS A 9 23.28 22.92 -10.50
N GLU A 10 24.59 22.87 -10.29
CA GLU A 10 25.59 22.70 -11.35
C GLU A 10 25.81 21.23 -11.77
N GLY A 11 25.06 20.29 -11.21
CA GLY A 11 25.06 18.87 -11.57
C GLY A 11 26.10 18.03 -10.84
N ALA A 12 26.84 18.61 -9.87
CA ALA A 12 27.79 17.84 -9.08
C ALA A 12 27.10 16.99 -7.99
N ALA A 13 27.65 15.80 -7.72
CA ALA A 13 27.13 14.92 -6.67
C ALA A 13 27.49 15.46 -5.28
N LEU A 14 26.55 15.31 -4.33
CA LEU A 14 26.76 15.60 -2.93
C LEU A 14 27.43 14.40 -2.24
N SER A 15 28.34 14.65 -1.29
CA SER A 15 28.90 13.58 -0.49
C SER A 15 27.91 13.09 0.59
N LYS A 16 28.18 11.91 1.16
CA LYS A 16 27.38 11.36 2.26
C LYS A 16 27.35 12.30 3.46
N GLU A 17 28.49 12.92 3.79
CA GLU A 17 28.64 13.85 4.92
C GLU A 17 27.85 15.13 4.67
N GLU A 18 27.89 15.67 3.45
CA GLU A 18 27.12 16.85 3.05
C GLU A 18 25.60 16.58 3.17
N ILE A 19 25.12 15.42 2.70
CA ILE A 19 23.72 15.02 2.80
C ILE A 19 23.32 14.81 4.27
N GLN A 20 24.15 14.13 5.07
CA GLN A 20 23.86 13.90 6.49
C GLN A 20 23.76 15.22 7.25
N TRP A 21 24.70 16.14 7.02
CA TRP A 21 24.66 17.48 7.61
C TRP A 21 23.39 18.24 7.21
N MET A 22 23.09 18.25 5.92
CA MET A 22 21.91 18.94 5.36
C MET A 22 20.59 18.44 6.00
N ILE A 23 20.43 17.13 6.12
CA ILE A 23 19.20 16.54 6.69
C ILE A 23 19.11 16.83 8.18
N ASN A 24 20.21 16.70 8.93
CA ASN A 24 20.24 17.03 10.36
C ASN A 24 19.90 18.50 10.60
N ALA A 25 20.58 19.42 9.90
CA ALA A 25 20.39 20.86 10.06
C ALA A 25 18.98 21.31 9.62
N PHE A 26 18.39 20.67 8.61
CA PHE A 26 17.00 20.92 8.23
C PHE A 26 16.01 20.39 9.29
N THR A 27 16.26 19.20 9.82
CA THR A 27 15.40 18.59 10.84
C THR A 27 15.37 19.41 12.12
N THR A 28 16.52 19.94 12.56
CA THR A 28 16.66 20.81 13.74
C THR A 28 16.18 22.26 13.51
N GLY A 29 15.98 22.67 12.25
CA GLY A 29 15.52 24.01 11.90
C GLY A 29 16.63 25.04 11.67
N GLU A 30 17.89 24.61 11.61
CA GLU A 30 19.01 25.48 11.23
C GLU A 30 18.96 25.90 9.76
N ILE A 31 18.49 24.99 8.88
CA ILE A 31 18.24 25.28 7.47
C ILE A 31 16.77 25.68 7.30
N PRO A 32 16.50 26.91 6.82
CA PRO A 32 15.13 27.37 6.59
C PRO A 32 14.50 26.72 5.33
N ASP A 33 13.18 26.68 5.32
CA ASP A 33 12.38 26.03 4.26
C ASP A 33 12.71 26.51 2.85
N TYR A 34 12.98 27.83 2.66
CA TYR A 34 13.32 28.39 1.34
C TYR A 34 14.63 27.83 0.78
N GLN A 35 15.65 27.56 1.64
CA GLN A 35 16.89 26.96 1.20
C GLN A 35 16.70 25.46 0.87
N MET A 36 15.92 24.75 1.67
CA MET A 36 15.61 23.37 1.39
C MET A 36 14.74 23.24 0.12
N SER A 37 13.79 24.16 -0.10
CA SER A 37 13.00 24.20 -1.34
C SER A 37 13.87 24.37 -2.59
N ALA A 38 14.89 25.27 -2.51
CA ALA A 38 15.85 25.46 -3.58
C ALA A 38 16.68 24.20 -3.86
N MET A 39 17.10 23.48 -2.81
CA MET A 39 17.80 22.21 -2.94
C MET A 39 16.90 21.13 -3.57
N LEU A 40 15.65 20.98 -3.09
CA LEU A 40 14.70 20.02 -3.66
C LEU A 40 14.45 20.29 -5.14
N MET A 41 14.33 21.55 -5.54
CA MET A 41 14.18 21.90 -6.95
C MET A 41 15.46 21.61 -7.76
N ALA A 42 16.66 21.85 -7.19
CA ALA A 42 17.92 21.48 -7.83
C ALA A 42 18.00 19.95 -8.03
N ILE A 43 17.55 19.15 -7.06
CA ILE A 43 17.44 17.70 -7.20
C ILE A 43 16.45 17.30 -8.28
N CYS A 44 15.30 17.98 -8.40
CA CYS A 44 14.33 17.70 -9.44
C CYS A 44 14.89 17.86 -10.86
N PHE A 45 15.78 18.83 -11.08
CA PHE A 45 16.39 19.09 -12.39
C PHE A 45 17.63 18.22 -12.65
N GLN A 46 18.43 17.93 -11.64
CA GLN A 46 19.72 17.22 -11.80
C GLN A 46 19.63 15.72 -11.44
N GLY A 47 18.57 15.30 -10.74
CA GLY A 47 18.47 13.96 -10.18
C GLY A 47 19.46 13.73 -9.02
N MET A 48 19.44 12.53 -8.48
CA MET A 48 20.44 12.00 -7.55
C MET A 48 20.96 10.67 -8.08
N ASN A 49 22.27 10.43 -7.94
CA ASN A 49 22.83 9.13 -8.23
C ASN A 49 22.48 8.12 -7.10
N HIS A 50 22.91 6.86 -7.27
CA HIS A 50 22.62 5.80 -6.30
C HIS A 50 23.17 6.11 -4.91
N ASP A 51 24.42 6.57 -4.81
CA ASP A 51 25.09 6.85 -3.52
C ASP A 51 24.42 8.03 -2.80
N GLU A 52 24.07 9.09 -3.52
CA GLU A 52 23.33 10.23 -2.98
C GLU A 52 21.96 9.79 -2.45
N THR A 53 21.23 8.98 -3.23
CA THR A 53 19.89 8.52 -2.88
C THR A 53 19.92 7.61 -1.66
N LEU A 54 20.90 6.71 -1.57
CA LEU A 54 21.12 5.87 -0.39
C LEU A 54 21.50 6.70 0.83
N ALA A 55 22.43 7.67 0.69
CA ALA A 55 22.84 8.55 1.78
C ALA A 55 21.68 9.39 2.29
N LEU A 56 20.83 9.94 1.39
CA LEU A 56 19.63 10.68 1.76
C LEU A 56 18.65 9.80 2.55
N THR A 57 18.42 8.59 2.06
CA THR A 57 17.51 7.64 2.71
C THR A 57 17.96 7.28 4.11
N LEU A 58 19.26 6.98 4.28
CA LEU A 58 19.83 6.64 5.58
C LEU A 58 19.83 7.86 6.54
N ALA A 59 20.14 9.05 6.05
CA ALA A 59 20.06 10.28 6.84
C ALA A 59 18.63 10.55 7.34
N MET A 60 17.63 10.33 6.49
CA MET A 60 16.22 10.47 6.89
C MET A 60 15.77 9.37 7.87
N ARG A 61 16.21 8.12 7.67
CA ARG A 61 15.96 7.02 8.62
C ARG A 61 16.53 7.38 10.01
N ASP A 62 17.79 7.79 10.05
CA ASP A 62 18.56 8.04 11.29
C ASP A 62 18.20 9.38 11.96
N SER A 63 17.31 10.16 11.37
CA SER A 63 16.78 11.39 11.98
C SER A 63 15.83 11.14 13.15
N GLY A 64 15.37 9.92 13.37
CA GLY A 64 14.46 9.51 14.43
C GLY A 64 14.73 8.10 14.94
N ASP A 65 13.67 7.49 15.48
CA ASP A 65 13.77 6.15 16.06
C ASP A 65 13.86 5.08 14.97
N VAL A 66 14.69 4.06 15.22
CA VAL A 66 14.78 2.84 14.42
C VAL A 66 14.41 1.68 15.32
N LEU A 67 13.38 0.91 14.95
CA LEU A 67 12.93 -0.22 15.75
C LEU A 67 13.97 -1.35 15.74
N ASP A 68 14.28 -1.86 16.94
CA ASP A 68 15.10 -3.05 17.11
C ASP A 68 14.24 -4.31 17.20
N LEU A 69 14.19 -5.06 16.10
CA LEU A 69 13.47 -6.34 16.02
C LEU A 69 14.37 -7.55 16.30
N SER A 70 15.61 -7.36 16.77
CA SER A 70 16.59 -8.45 16.99
C SER A 70 16.14 -9.47 18.02
N GLY A 71 15.29 -9.08 18.99
CA GLY A 71 14.70 -9.97 19.97
C GLY A 71 13.65 -10.94 19.42
N ILE A 72 13.15 -10.72 18.19
CA ILE A 72 12.17 -11.59 17.54
C ILE A 72 12.91 -12.66 16.74
N LYS A 73 12.59 -13.94 16.98
CA LYS A 73 13.19 -15.08 16.28
C LYS A 73 12.77 -15.12 14.80
N GLY A 74 13.68 -15.55 13.93
CA GLY A 74 13.43 -15.68 12.50
C GLY A 74 13.68 -14.39 11.71
N VAL A 75 13.51 -14.46 10.40
CA VAL A 75 13.64 -13.32 9.47
C VAL A 75 12.33 -12.54 9.47
N LYS A 76 12.35 -11.31 9.94
CA LYS A 76 11.18 -10.41 9.92
C LYS A 76 11.03 -9.82 8.55
N VAL A 77 9.85 -9.99 7.97
CA VAL A 77 9.53 -9.46 6.63
C VAL A 77 8.47 -8.36 6.71
N ASP A 78 8.57 -7.34 5.86
CA ASP A 78 7.54 -6.33 5.66
C ASP A 78 7.17 -6.22 4.18
N LYS A 79 5.94 -5.87 3.91
CA LYS A 79 5.42 -5.54 2.57
C LYS A 79 5.00 -4.08 2.51
N HIS A 80 5.41 -3.40 1.45
CA HIS A 80 4.94 -2.04 1.18
C HIS A 80 4.31 -1.97 -0.21
N SER A 81 3.23 -1.20 -0.35
CA SER A 81 2.61 -0.86 -1.63
C SER A 81 2.79 0.62 -1.90
N THR A 82 3.02 0.99 -3.15
CA THR A 82 3.03 2.40 -3.57
C THR A 82 1.64 3.03 -3.55
N GLY A 83 0.61 2.24 -3.23
CA GLY A 83 -0.78 2.69 -3.13
C GLY A 83 -1.58 2.40 -4.39
N GLY A 84 -2.86 2.12 -4.20
CA GLY A 84 -3.80 1.82 -5.27
C GLY A 84 -5.23 1.73 -4.77
N VAL A 85 -6.15 1.47 -5.67
CA VAL A 85 -7.59 1.35 -5.42
C VAL A 85 -7.95 -0.10 -5.17
N GLY A 86 -8.58 -0.39 -4.03
CA GLY A 86 -8.92 -1.76 -3.64
C GLY A 86 -7.73 -2.59 -3.14
N ASP A 87 -6.60 -1.96 -2.77
CA ASP A 87 -5.42 -2.68 -2.26
C ASP A 87 -5.61 -3.14 -0.81
N LYS A 88 -6.18 -4.32 -0.67
CA LYS A 88 -6.36 -5.05 0.60
C LYS A 88 -5.32 -6.17 0.78
N THR A 89 -4.31 -6.25 -0.06
CA THR A 89 -3.31 -7.34 -0.06
C THR A 89 -2.67 -7.55 1.30
N SER A 90 -2.41 -6.49 2.08
CA SER A 90 -1.80 -6.62 3.41
C SER A 90 -2.67 -7.40 4.39
N LEU A 91 -4.02 -7.27 4.34
CA LEU A 91 -4.93 -7.99 5.22
C LEU A 91 -4.95 -9.50 4.95
N ILE A 92 -4.66 -9.90 3.72
CA ILE A 92 -4.64 -11.29 3.28
C ILE A 92 -3.24 -11.88 3.47
N LEU A 93 -2.23 -11.15 3.01
CA LEU A 93 -0.86 -11.63 2.94
C LEU A 93 -0.22 -11.78 4.32
N THR A 94 -0.41 -10.81 5.22
CA THR A 94 0.27 -10.84 6.53
C THR A 94 -0.13 -12.04 7.39
N PRO A 95 -1.43 -12.43 7.52
CA PRO A 95 -1.78 -13.63 8.27
C PRO A 95 -1.35 -14.93 7.56
N ILE A 96 -1.33 -15.00 6.22
CA ILE A 96 -0.82 -16.16 5.48
C ILE A 96 0.66 -16.38 5.80
N ILE A 97 1.48 -15.34 5.71
CA ILE A 97 2.92 -15.40 5.94
C ILE A 97 3.22 -15.75 7.41
N ALA A 98 2.49 -15.14 8.35
CA ALA A 98 2.61 -15.45 9.77
C ALA A 98 2.19 -16.90 10.10
N ALA A 99 1.13 -17.42 9.45
CA ALA A 99 0.69 -18.82 9.62
C ALA A 99 1.70 -19.83 9.05
N LEU A 100 2.56 -19.39 8.12
CA LEU A 100 3.71 -20.17 7.62
C LEU A 100 4.96 -20.03 8.49
N GLY A 101 4.87 -19.35 9.65
CA GLY A 101 5.96 -19.23 10.62
C GLY A 101 6.95 -18.11 10.35
N VAL A 102 6.66 -17.21 9.41
CA VAL A 102 7.51 -16.04 9.11
C VAL A 102 6.94 -14.79 9.79
N PRO A 103 7.69 -14.17 10.73
CA PRO A 103 7.20 -13.00 11.46
C PRO A 103 7.01 -11.79 10.55
N VAL A 104 5.85 -11.12 10.70
CA VAL A 104 5.51 -9.89 9.97
C VAL A 104 5.37 -8.71 10.95
N ALA A 105 6.35 -7.82 10.94
CA ALA A 105 6.39 -6.61 11.75
C ALA A 105 6.12 -5.40 10.85
N LYS A 106 4.85 -4.95 10.77
CA LYS A 106 4.45 -3.96 9.77
C LYS A 106 4.10 -2.61 10.39
N MET A 107 4.74 -1.55 9.89
CA MET A 107 4.30 -0.18 10.08
C MET A 107 3.53 0.30 8.86
N SER A 108 2.32 0.86 9.05
CA SER A 108 1.45 1.30 7.98
C SER A 108 0.92 2.71 8.21
N GLY A 109 0.46 3.36 7.15
CA GLY A 109 -0.20 4.67 7.19
C GLY A 109 -1.70 4.58 6.97
N ARG A 110 -2.38 5.72 7.19
CA ARG A 110 -3.78 5.93 6.80
C ARG A 110 -3.89 6.23 5.32
N GLY A 111 -5.04 5.98 4.73
CA GLY A 111 -5.35 6.38 3.36
C GLY A 111 -5.52 7.88 3.22
N LEU A 112 -5.22 8.40 2.03
CA LEU A 112 -5.48 9.78 1.63
C LEU A 112 -5.89 9.82 0.16
N GLY A 113 -6.84 10.71 -0.16
CA GLY A 113 -7.38 10.82 -1.51
C GLY A 113 -8.18 9.57 -1.91
N HIS A 114 -8.00 9.14 -3.14
CA HIS A 114 -8.69 8.00 -3.75
C HIS A 114 -8.13 6.63 -3.34
N THR A 115 -7.05 6.58 -2.56
CA THR A 115 -6.43 5.33 -2.11
C THR A 115 -6.85 4.99 -0.69
N GLY A 116 -7.20 3.73 -0.42
CA GLY A 116 -7.57 3.25 0.91
C GLY A 116 -6.33 2.93 1.78
N GLY A 117 -6.41 3.19 3.10
CA GLY A 117 -5.36 2.86 4.06
C GLY A 117 -5.55 1.51 4.74
N THR A 118 -4.46 0.77 4.96
CA THR A 118 -4.51 -0.51 5.70
C THR A 118 -5.03 -0.32 7.13
N ILE A 119 -4.64 0.78 7.78
CA ILE A 119 -5.09 1.12 9.14
C ILE A 119 -6.60 1.36 9.19
N ASP A 120 -7.12 2.15 8.24
CA ASP A 120 -8.54 2.48 8.18
C ASP A 120 -9.41 1.22 7.99
N LYS A 121 -8.92 0.24 7.23
CA LYS A 121 -9.57 -1.06 7.06
C LYS A 121 -9.57 -1.90 8.33
N LEU A 122 -8.46 -1.96 9.05
CA LEU A 122 -8.35 -2.72 10.30
C LEU A 122 -9.21 -2.11 11.41
N GLU A 123 -9.35 -0.78 11.45
CA GLU A 123 -10.22 -0.07 12.40
C GLU A 123 -11.73 -0.34 12.16
N CYS A 124 -12.10 -1.10 11.12
CA CYS A 124 -13.45 -1.61 10.94
C CYS A 124 -13.86 -2.67 11.98
N PHE A 125 -12.89 -3.35 12.61
CA PHE A 125 -13.16 -4.27 13.71
C PHE A 125 -13.38 -3.51 15.00
N GLU A 126 -14.46 -3.82 15.69
CA GLU A 126 -14.82 -3.18 16.96
C GLU A 126 -13.72 -3.37 18.00
N GLY A 127 -13.21 -2.26 18.55
CA GLY A 127 -12.15 -2.25 19.57
C GLY A 127 -10.72 -2.36 19.04
N PHE A 128 -10.51 -2.62 17.73
CA PHE A 128 -9.18 -2.74 17.16
C PHE A 128 -8.38 -1.44 17.27
N SER A 129 -7.13 -1.53 17.70
CA SER A 129 -6.22 -0.39 17.81
C SER A 129 -4.93 -0.61 17.03
N THR A 130 -4.55 0.38 16.22
CA THR A 130 -3.23 0.46 15.58
C THR A 130 -2.24 1.32 16.39
N SER A 131 -2.71 1.97 17.47
CA SER A 131 -1.88 2.73 18.41
C SER A 131 -1.48 1.83 19.58
N ILE A 132 -0.44 1.03 19.36
CA ILE A 132 0.13 0.11 20.37
C ILE A 132 1.55 0.56 20.71
N SER A 133 2.00 0.30 21.94
CA SER A 133 3.38 0.61 22.34
C SER A 133 4.37 -0.27 21.59
N GLU A 134 5.63 0.16 21.53
CA GLU A 134 6.71 -0.64 20.93
C GLU A 134 6.83 -1.99 21.61
N GLU A 135 6.78 -2.03 22.96
CA GLU A 135 6.82 -3.27 23.74
C GLU A 135 5.68 -4.22 23.36
N ALA A 136 4.44 -3.71 23.27
CA ALA A 136 3.29 -4.50 22.86
C ALA A 136 3.41 -5.00 21.42
N PHE A 137 3.95 -4.17 20.53
CA PHE A 137 4.22 -4.53 19.14
C PHE A 137 5.22 -5.68 19.02
N LEU A 138 6.37 -5.57 19.70
CA LEU A 138 7.42 -6.60 19.72
C LEU A 138 6.92 -7.92 20.34
N LYS A 139 6.19 -7.82 21.46
CA LYS A 139 5.58 -8.98 22.12
C LYS A 139 4.61 -9.68 21.18
N GLN A 140 3.71 -8.95 20.55
CA GLN A 140 2.71 -9.53 19.65
C GLN A 140 3.35 -10.21 18.43
N VAL A 141 4.35 -9.57 17.79
CA VAL A 141 5.05 -10.22 16.66
C VAL A 141 5.72 -11.52 17.12
N SER A 142 6.28 -11.54 18.34
CA SER A 142 6.92 -12.75 18.89
C SER A 142 5.91 -13.87 19.20
N GLU A 143 4.72 -13.55 19.71
CA GLU A 143 3.72 -14.52 20.19
C GLU A 143 2.72 -14.93 19.09
N VAL A 144 2.24 -13.94 18.31
CA VAL A 144 1.20 -14.14 17.28
C VAL A 144 1.81 -14.29 15.89
N GLY A 145 3.01 -13.74 15.67
CA GLY A 145 3.70 -13.76 14.37
C GLY A 145 3.38 -12.58 13.47
N VAL A 146 2.41 -11.74 13.82
CA VAL A 146 2.03 -10.55 13.03
C VAL A 146 1.54 -9.43 13.92
N ALA A 147 1.98 -8.20 13.61
CA ALA A 147 1.40 -6.97 14.15
C ALA A 147 1.44 -5.87 13.06
N ILE A 148 0.41 -5.03 13.03
CA ILE A 148 0.33 -3.86 12.14
C ILE A 148 0.04 -2.64 13.01
N ALA A 149 1.02 -1.73 13.11
CA ALA A 149 0.91 -0.51 13.88
C ALA A 149 0.93 0.74 12.99
N GLY A 150 0.36 1.83 13.48
CA GLY A 150 0.51 3.15 12.90
C GLY A 150 1.95 3.65 13.01
N GLN A 151 2.37 4.48 12.05
CA GLN A 151 3.68 5.12 12.12
C GLN A 151 3.71 6.10 13.30
N THR A 152 4.76 6.02 14.14
CA THR A 152 4.96 6.98 15.22
C THR A 152 5.43 8.34 14.68
N ALA A 153 5.26 9.39 15.48
CA ALA A 153 5.72 10.73 15.10
C ALA A 153 7.26 10.81 14.95
N ASN A 154 7.98 9.90 15.63
CA ASN A 154 9.44 9.86 15.64
C ASN A 154 10.04 8.96 14.56
N LEU A 155 9.22 8.24 13.78
CA LEU A 155 9.71 7.42 12.68
C LEU A 155 10.08 8.33 11.50
N ALA A 156 11.37 8.45 11.18
CA ALA A 156 11.92 9.29 10.11
C ALA A 156 11.33 10.73 10.09
N PRO A 157 11.46 11.54 11.17
CA PRO A 157 10.87 12.87 11.26
C PRO A 157 11.37 13.84 10.16
N ALA A 158 12.59 13.65 9.65
CA ALA A 158 13.10 14.39 8.50
C ALA A 158 12.24 14.18 7.26
N ASP A 159 11.77 12.96 7.00
CA ASP A 159 10.89 12.68 5.87
C ASP A 159 9.55 13.41 6.01
N LYS A 160 8.96 13.41 7.20
CA LYS A 160 7.70 14.13 7.46
C LYS A 160 7.84 15.62 7.11
N LYS A 161 8.96 16.24 7.51
CA LYS A 161 9.24 17.67 7.29
C LYS A 161 9.51 17.95 5.80
N LEU A 162 10.33 17.09 5.15
CA LEU A 162 10.63 17.18 3.72
C LEU A 162 9.39 16.98 2.86
N TYR A 163 8.56 15.96 3.17
CA TYR A 163 7.35 15.67 2.41
C TYR A 163 6.34 16.83 2.48
N ALA A 164 6.15 17.42 3.67
CA ALA A 164 5.28 18.58 3.83
C ALA A 164 5.72 19.79 2.97
N LEU A 165 7.05 19.96 2.81
CA LEU A 165 7.60 21.00 1.95
C LEU A 165 7.46 20.65 0.46
N ARG A 166 7.70 19.38 0.10
CA ARG A 166 7.55 18.89 -1.28
C ARG A 166 6.13 19.02 -1.80
N ASP A 167 5.15 18.78 -0.93
CA ASP A 167 3.72 18.81 -1.28
C ASP A 167 3.27 20.18 -1.81
N VAL A 168 3.92 21.27 -1.38
CA VAL A 168 3.60 22.64 -1.75
C VAL A 168 4.62 23.32 -2.69
N THR A 169 5.66 22.61 -3.11
CA THR A 169 6.76 23.16 -3.93
C THR A 169 6.93 22.46 -5.29
N ALA A 170 5.95 21.64 -5.71
CA ALA A 170 5.97 20.87 -6.96
C ALA A 170 7.19 19.93 -7.10
N THR A 171 7.70 19.39 -5.99
CA THR A 171 8.88 18.50 -5.97
C THR A 171 8.53 17.07 -5.54
N VAL A 172 7.24 16.72 -5.46
CA VAL A 172 6.79 15.37 -5.05
C VAL A 172 7.16 14.31 -6.08
N ALA A 173 7.09 14.61 -7.38
CA ALA A 173 7.17 13.62 -8.45
C ALA A 173 8.60 13.13 -8.78
N GLU A 174 9.64 13.67 -8.13
CA GLU A 174 11.02 13.26 -8.36
C GLU A 174 11.28 11.88 -7.75
N LYS A 175 11.85 10.93 -8.55
CA LYS A 175 11.91 9.50 -8.24
C LYS A 175 12.82 9.16 -7.07
N SER A 176 14.00 9.78 -6.97
CA SER A 176 14.92 9.54 -5.85
C SER A 176 14.32 10.03 -4.53
N LEU A 177 13.58 11.15 -4.56
CA LEU A 177 12.88 11.68 -3.39
C LEU A 177 11.68 10.80 -2.99
N ILE A 178 10.93 10.23 -3.96
CA ILE A 178 9.86 9.26 -3.69
C ILE A 178 10.45 8.01 -3.05
N ALA A 179 11.49 7.44 -3.66
CA ALA A 179 12.14 6.23 -3.18
C ALA A 179 12.71 6.42 -1.77
N SER A 180 13.41 7.53 -1.52
CA SER A 180 14.00 7.84 -0.21
C SER A 180 12.91 8.03 0.87
N SER A 181 11.81 8.70 0.54
CA SER A 181 10.68 8.89 1.46
C SER A 181 10.04 7.54 1.86
N ILE A 182 9.82 6.64 0.93
CA ILE A 182 9.28 5.30 1.20
C ILE A 182 10.28 4.48 2.01
N MET A 183 11.52 4.38 1.51
CA MET A 183 12.50 3.45 2.06
C MET A 183 13.05 3.89 3.41
N SER A 184 13.15 5.18 3.72
CA SER A 184 13.57 5.66 5.06
C SER A 184 12.65 5.11 6.16
N LYS A 185 11.33 5.16 5.96
CA LYS A 185 10.33 4.62 6.89
C LYS A 185 10.38 3.09 6.97
N LYS A 186 10.60 2.42 5.82
CA LYS A 186 10.70 0.95 5.77
C LYS A 186 11.97 0.43 6.45
N LEU A 187 13.07 1.13 6.29
CA LEU A 187 14.30 0.81 7.00
C LEU A 187 14.20 1.11 8.50
N ALA A 188 13.53 2.21 8.88
CA ALA A 188 13.29 2.56 10.27
C ALA A 188 12.37 1.59 11.00
N SER A 189 11.48 0.86 10.30
CA SER A 189 10.65 -0.19 10.89
C SER A 189 11.40 -1.46 11.30
N GLY A 190 12.70 -1.58 11.01
CA GLY A 190 13.60 -2.59 11.54
C GLY A 190 13.58 -3.96 10.85
N SER A 191 12.67 -4.23 9.91
CA SER A 191 12.54 -5.54 9.23
C SER A 191 13.84 -5.98 8.55
N ASP A 192 14.08 -7.30 8.49
CA ASP A 192 15.26 -7.89 7.85
C ASP A 192 15.12 -7.95 6.32
N ALA A 193 13.87 -8.02 5.85
CA ALA A 193 13.57 -8.04 4.44
C ALA A 193 12.33 -7.20 4.10
N ILE A 194 12.33 -6.62 2.89
CA ILE A 194 11.27 -5.71 2.41
C ILE A 194 10.83 -6.19 1.03
N VAL A 195 9.51 -6.39 0.86
CA VAL A 195 8.90 -6.68 -0.43
C VAL A 195 8.02 -5.51 -0.85
N LEU A 196 8.28 -4.98 -2.03
CA LEU A 196 7.64 -3.80 -2.58
C LEU A 196 6.61 -4.20 -3.65
N ASP A 197 5.40 -3.70 -3.52
CA ASP A 197 4.34 -3.78 -4.51
C ASP A 197 4.26 -2.43 -5.22
N VAL A 198 4.89 -2.34 -6.39
CA VAL A 198 4.97 -1.09 -7.16
C VAL A 198 3.87 -1.12 -8.22
N LYS A 199 2.85 -0.31 -7.98
CA LYS A 199 1.67 -0.28 -8.82
C LYS A 199 1.84 0.64 -10.03
N THR A 200 1.27 0.22 -11.18
CA THR A 200 1.25 0.99 -12.42
C THR A 200 -0.14 1.00 -13.04
N GLY A 201 -0.49 2.07 -13.73
CA GLY A 201 -1.80 2.26 -14.38
C GLY A 201 -2.54 3.50 -13.88
N ASN A 202 -3.75 3.71 -14.34
CA ASN A 202 -4.52 4.94 -14.06
C ASN A 202 -4.90 5.15 -12.59
N GLY A 203 -4.91 4.08 -11.78
CA GLY A 203 -5.16 4.13 -10.34
C GLY A 203 -3.90 4.22 -9.48
N ALA A 204 -2.72 4.37 -10.09
CA ALA A 204 -1.42 4.39 -9.40
C ALA A 204 -0.66 5.70 -9.62
N PHE A 205 0.35 5.95 -8.78
CA PHE A 205 1.29 7.07 -8.94
C PHE A 205 2.12 6.94 -10.23
N MET A 206 2.61 5.71 -10.52
CA MET A 206 3.36 5.41 -11.74
C MET A 206 2.37 4.96 -12.81
N GLN A 207 2.19 5.77 -13.85
CA GLN A 207 1.20 5.51 -14.87
C GLN A 207 1.67 4.56 -15.98
N THR A 208 2.98 4.29 -16.07
CA THR A 208 3.56 3.35 -17.04
C THR A 208 4.47 2.34 -16.35
N VAL A 209 4.59 1.17 -16.98
CA VAL A 209 5.43 0.05 -16.47
C VAL A 209 6.89 0.49 -16.36
N GLU A 210 7.38 1.28 -17.31
CA GLU A 210 8.78 1.75 -17.34
C GLU A 210 9.09 2.64 -16.13
N LYS A 211 8.18 3.58 -15.80
CA LYS A 211 8.33 4.46 -14.62
C LYS A 211 8.24 3.67 -13.31
N ALA A 212 7.34 2.68 -13.26
CA ALA A 212 7.21 1.79 -12.10
C ALA A 212 8.47 0.94 -11.92
N GLU A 213 9.03 0.41 -13.02
CA GLU A 213 10.27 -0.37 -12.99
C GLU A 213 11.46 0.47 -12.51
N GLU A 214 11.60 1.69 -13.01
CA GLU A 214 12.67 2.59 -12.59
C GLU A 214 12.58 2.89 -11.09
N LEU A 215 11.40 3.23 -10.57
CA LEU A 215 11.17 3.44 -9.14
C LEU A 215 11.46 2.17 -8.33
N ALA A 216 10.99 1.01 -8.79
CA ALA A 216 11.22 -0.27 -8.14
C ALA A 216 12.72 -0.59 -8.02
N ARG A 217 13.50 -0.39 -9.09
CA ARG A 217 14.94 -0.61 -9.10
C ARG A 217 15.67 0.32 -8.12
N ILE A 218 15.29 1.59 -8.06
CA ILE A 218 15.87 2.55 -7.09
C ILE A 218 15.60 2.08 -5.66
N MET A 219 14.35 1.71 -5.34
CA MET A 219 13.99 1.26 -3.99
C MET A 219 14.66 -0.07 -3.61
N VAL A 220 14.76 -1.03 -4.54
CA VAL A 220 15.47 -2.29 -4.32
C VAL A 220 16.95 -2.04 -4.07
N ALA A 221 17.58 -1.16 -4.86
CA ALA A 221 18.98 -0.79 -4.69
C ALA A 221 19.23 -0.11 -3.33
N ILE A 222 18.35 0.80 -2.88
CA ILE A 222 18.42 1.43 -1.55
C ILE A 222 18.37 0.34 -0.46
N GLY A 223 17.39 -0.55 -0.51
CA GLY A 223 17.22 -1.57 0.52
C GLY A 223 18.41 -2.52 0.60
N ASN A 224 18.90 -3.00 -0.55
CA ASN A 224 20.09 -3.86 -0.62
C ASN A 224 21.35 -3.10 -0.17
N GLY A 225 21.52 -1.85 -0.56
CA GLY A 225 22.62 -0.98 -0.10
C GLY A 225 22.59 -0.71 1.41
N ALA A 226 21.40 -0.75 2.03
CA ALA A 226 21.22 -0.68 3.47
C ALA A 226 21.36 -2.05 4.18
N GLY A 227 21.77 -3.11 3.48
CA GLY A 227 21.94 -4.47 4.02
C GLY A 227 20.65 -5.23 4.29
N LYS A 228 19.52 -4.81 3.67
CA LYS A 228 18.21 -5.48 3.79
C LYS A 228 17.87 -6.21 2.50
N LYS A 229 17.47 -7.50 2.58
CA LYS A 229 16.98 -8.22 1.39
C LYS A 229 15.73 -7.51 0.87
N THR A 230 15.83 -6.93 -0.33
CA THR A 230 14.74 -6.13 -0.89
C THR A 230 14.39 -6.61 -2.28
N TYR A 231 13.10 -6.85 -2.49
CA TYR A 231 12.52 -7.30 -3.76
C TYR A 231 11.33 -6.42 -4.12
N ALA A 232 10.97 -6.38 -5.40
CA ALA A 232 9.75 -5.70 -5.84
C ALA A 232 8.98 -6.53 -6.87
N VAL A 233 7.66 -6.32 -6.89
CA VAL A 233 6.74 -6.76 -7.94
C VAL A 233 6.10 -5.53 -8.55
N ILE A 234 6.05 -5.45 -9.88
CA ILE A 234 5.26 -4.45 -10.59
C ILE A 234 3.90 -5.06 -10.87
N THR A 235 2.83 -4.39 -10.42
CA THR A 235 1.45 -4.87 -10.54
C THR A 235 0.55 -3.85 -11.22
N ASP A 236 -0.43 -4.34 -11.99
CA ASP A 236 -1.40 -3.50 -12.68
C ASP A 236 -2.40 -2.87 -11.71
N MET A 237 -2.72 -1.60 -11.96
CA MET A 237 -3.75 -0.80 -11.29
C MET A 237 -4.57 0.00 -12.31
N SER A 238 -4.71 -0.51 -13.52
CA SER A 238 -5.59 0.08 -14.55
C SER A 238 -7.07 -0.13 -14.24
N GLN A 239 -7.38 -1.10 -13.38
CA GLN A 239 -8.68 -1.30 -12.73
C GLN A 239 -8.49 -1.55 -11.23
N PRO A 240 -9.53 -1.38 -10.38
CA PRO A 240 -9.42 -1.69 -8.95
C PRO A 240 -8.99 -3.15 -8.70
N LEU A 241 -8.13 -3.37 -7.69
CA LEU A 241 -7.66 -4.70 -7.33
C LEU A 241 -8.73 -5.45 -6.52
N GLY A 242 -9.08 -6.65 -6.96
CA GLY A 242 -10.24 -7.37 -6.45
C GLY A 242 -11.56 -6.71 -6.87
N ASN A 243 -12.64 -7.04 -6.18
CA ASN A 243 -14.00 -6.62 -6.54
C ASN A 243 -14.56 -5.53 -5.62
N THR A 244 -13.83 -5.10 -4.58
CA THR A 244 -14.34 -4.14 -3.61
C THR A 244 -13.40 -2.95 -3.42
N VAL A 245 -13.98 -1.77 -3.21
CA VAL A 245 -13.28 -0.53 -2.91
C VAL A 245 -13.99 0.18 -1.76
N GLY A 246 -13.28 0.43 -0.66
CA GLY A 246 -13.80 1.02 0.57
C GLY A 246 -13.06 0.50 1.79
N ASN A 247 -13.72 0.42 2.94
CA ASN A 247 -13.09 -0.11 4.16
C ASN A 247 -13.69 -1.45 4.56
N ILE A 248 -14.91 -1.49 5.08
CA ILE A 248 -15.58 -2.74 5.50
C ILE A 248 -15.73 -3.73 4.34
N VAL A 249 -16.11 -3.26 3.15
CA VAL A 249 -16.28 -4.15 1.99
C VAL A 249 -14.96 -4.80 1.56
N GLU A 250 -13.83 -4.09 1.71
CA GLU A 250 -12.50 -4.67 1.46
C GLU A 250 -12.07 -5.64 2.57
N VAL A 251 -12.43 -5.38 3.83
CA VAL A 251 -12.23 -6.33 4.93
C VAL A 251 -13.02 -7.62 4.68
N GLN A 252 -14.28 -7.51 4.24
CA GLN A 252 -15.11 -8.67 3.90
C GLN A 252 -14.48 -9.49 2.78
N GLU A 253 -14.01 -8.85 1.70
CA GLU A 253 -13.33 -9.53 0.60
C GLU A 253 -12.00 -10.16 1.03
N ALA A 254 -11.24 -9.52 1.93
CA ALA A 254 -10.04 -10.11 2.50
C ALA A 254 -10.37 -11.39 3.31
N ILE A 255 -11.44 -11.39 4.09
CA ILE A 255 -11.92 -12.58 4.80
C ILE A 255 -12.39 -13.66 3.81
N GLU A 256 -13.10 -13.29 2.73
CA GLU A 256 -13.50 -14.21 1.66
C GLU A 256 -12.24 -14.84 1.01
N ALA A 257 -11.19 -14.06 0.76
CA ALA A 257 -9.93 -14.54 0.21
C ALA A 257 -9.20 -15.51 1.16
N LEU A 258 -9.18 -15.22 2.46
CA LEU A 258 -8.61 -16.12 3.48
C LEU A 258 -9.41 -17.41 3.63
N ASN A 259 -10.67 -17.45 3.19
CA ASN A 259 -11.53 -18.63 3.06
C ASN A 259 -11.41 -19.31 1.68
N GLY A 260 -10.46 -18.96 0.84
CA GLY A 260 -10.25 -19.55 -0.49
C GLY A 260 -11.21 -19.05 -1.58
N LYS A 261 -11.90 -17.93 -1.35
CA LYS A 261 -12.90 -17.35 -2.29
C LYS A 261 -12.45 -15.97 -2.83
N GLY A 262 -11.16 -15.69 -2.81
CA GLY A 262 -10.61 -14.42 -3.29
C GLY A 262 -10.68 -14.31 -4.83
N PRO A 263 -10.91 -13.09 -5.36
CA PRO A 263 -10.81 -12.83 -6.80
C PRO A 263 -9.42 -13.19 -7.35
N LYS A 264 -9.38 -13.66 -8.59
CA LYS A 264 -8.14 -14.14 -9.21
C LYS A 264 -7.04 -13.09 -9.24
N ASP A 265 -7.34 -11.88 -9.70
CA ASP A 265 -6.39 -10.76 -9.79
C ASP A 265 -5.79 -10.41 -8.42
N LEU A 266 -6.62 -10.33 -7.38
CA LEU A 266 -6.19 -10.08 -6.01
C LEU A 266 -5.28 -11.21 -5.49
N MET A 267 -5.66 -12.46 -5.72
CA MET A 267 -4.88 -13.62 -5.27
C MET A 267 -3.57 -13.77 -6.04
N ASP A 268 -3.52 -13.44 -7.33
CA ASP A 268 -2.28 -13.45 -8.10
C ASP A 268 -1.25 -12.47 -7.50
N VAL A 269 -1.66 -11.26 -7.10
CA VAL A 269 -0.78 -10.31 -6.38
C VAL A 269 -0.37 -10.84 -5.01
N VAL A 270 -1.30 -11.44 -4.25
CA VAL A 270 -1.00 -12.03 -2.93
C VAL A 270 0.05 -13.15 -3.07
N TYR A 271 -0.09 -14.03 -4.05
CA TYR A 271 0.86 -15.12 -4.28
C TYR A 271 2.23 -14.61 -4.74
N ALA A 272 2.27 -13.62 -5.62
CA ALA A 272 3.52 -13.04 -6.09
C ALA A 272 4.33 -12.36 -4.96
N LEU A 273 3.65 -11.55 -4.15
CA LEU A 273 4.26 -10.91 -2.99
C LEU A 273 4.66 -11.92 -1.92
N GLY A 274 3.79 -12.90 -1.64
CA GLY A 274 4.02 -13.97 -0.68
C GLY A 274 5.23 -14.83 -1.06
N TYR A 275 5.39 -15.15 -2.33
CA TYR A 275 6.58 -15.84 -2.83
C TYR A 275 7.86 -15.08 -2.45
N LEU A 276 7.92 -13.78 -2.73
CA LEU A 276 9.11 -12.99 -2.42
C LEU A 276 9.35 -12.83 -0.91
N MET A 277 8.29 -12.77 -0.09
CA MET A 277 8.42 -12.75 1.37
C MET A 277 8.97 -14.08 1.90
N LEU A 278 8.45 -15.21 1.42
CA LEU A 278 8.93 -16.56 1.81
C LEU A 278 10.35 -16.81 1.32
N LYS A 279 10.69 -16.37 0.10
CA LYS A 279 12.06 -16.42 -0.46
C LYS A 279 13.03 -15.60 0.37
N ALA A 280 12.66 -14.37 0.74
CA ALA A 280 13.49 -13.52 1.58
C ALA A 280 13.76 -14.12 2.96
N ALA A 281 12.76 -14.83 3.51
CA ALA A 281 12.87 -15.56 4.77
C ALA A 281 13.60 -16.91 4.67
N GLY A 282 13.89 -17.41 3.45
CA GLY A 282 14.52 -18.71 3.22
C GLY A 282 13.58 -19.90 3.47
N VAL A 283 12.26 -19.70 3.31
CA VAL A 283 11.22 -20.72 3.54
C VAL A 283 10.78 -21.39 2.24
N ALA A 284 10.84 -20.69 1.12
CA ALA A 284 10.56 -21.23 -0.21
C ALA A 284 11.62 -20.77 -1.21
N GLU A 285 12.01 -21.64 -2.13
CA GLU A 285 13.03 -21.33 -3.14
C GLU A 285 12.39 -20.79 -4.43
N ASP A 286 11.26 -21.33 -4.83
CA ASP A 286 10.56 -20.95 -6.04
C ASP A 286 9.08 -20.58 -5.82
N GLU A 287 8.47 -19.96 -6.85
CA GLU A 287 7.11 -19.46 -6.81
C GLU A 287 6.06 -20.57 -6.66
N LYS A 288 6.29 -21.72 -7.29
CA LYS A 288 5.36 -22.86 -7.24
C LYS A 288 5.30 -23.48 -5.85
N GLU A 289 6.46 -23.63 -5.20
CA GLU A 289 6.55 -24.10 -3.82
C GLU A 289 5.84 -23.11 -2.88
N ALA A 290 6.18 -21.83 -2.96
CA ALA A 290 5.57 -20.77 -2.16
C ALA A 290 4.05 -20.74 -2.33
N ARG A 291 3.55 -20.80 -3.56
CA ARG A 291 2.12 -20.85 -3.87
C ARG A 291 1.44 -22.06 -3.25
N THR A 292 2.04 -23.24 -3.40
CA THR A 292 1.51 -24.47 -2.81
C THR A 292 1.41 -24.38 -1.28
N MET A 293 2.39 -23.78 -0.62
CA MET A 293 2.37 -23.57 0.84
C MET A 293 1.25 -22.61 1.25
N MET A 294 1.10 -21.49 0.55
CA MET A 294 0.05 -20.50 0.81
C MET A 294 -1.34 -21.07 0.56
N GLU A 295 -1.57 -21.81 -0.53
CA GLU A 295 -2.84 -22.47 -0.82
C GLU A 295 -3.21 -23.50 0.25
N LYS A 296 -2.25 -24.28 0.75
CA LYS A 296 -2.47 -25.24 1.85
C LYS A 296 -2.86 -24.55 3.16
N VAL A 297 -2.22 -23.45 3.50
CA VAL A 297 -2.53 -22.73 4.75
C VAL A 297 -3.89 -22.04 4.68
N ILE A 298 -4.30 -21.56 3.51
CA ILE A 298 -5.64 -21.03 3.27
C ILE A 298 -6.67 -22.17 3.38
N ALA A 299 -6.48 -23.26 2.62
CA ALA A 299 -7.41 -24.39 2.57
C ALA A 299 -7.61 -25.07 3.94
N SER A 300 -6.59 -25.03 4.81
CA SER A 300 -6.69 -25.59 6.18
C SER A 300 -7.37 -24.66 7.19
N GLY A 301 -7.75 -23.44 6.82
CA GLY A 301 -8.31 -22.42 7.70
C GLY A 301 -7.29 -21.68 8.59
N LYS A 302 -6.04 -22.14 8.65
CA LYS A 302 -5.00 -21.55 9.52
C LYS A 302 -4.70 -20.08 9.20
N ALA A 303 -4.86 -19.65 7.96
CA ALA A 303 -4.67 -18.26 7.58
C ALA A 303 -5.78 -17.36 8.18
N LEU A 304 -7.03 -17.83 8.15
CA LEU A 304 -8.16 -17.13 8.76
C LEU A 304 -8.03 -17.09 10.30
N ASP A 305 -7.66 -18.23 10.92
CA ASP A 305 -7.43 -18.29 12.36
C ASP A 305 -6.32 -17.32 12.78
N LYS A 306 -5.22 -17.27 12.02
CA LYS A 306 -4.13 -16.32 12.25
C LYS A 306 -4.60 -14.86 12.13
N PHE A 307 -5.49 -14.56 11.18
CA PHE A 307 -6.09 -13.24 11.07
C PHE A 307 -6.98 -12.91 12.28
N ALA A 308 -7.76 -13.87 12.77
CA ALA A 308 -8.58 -13.71 13.98
C ALA A 308 -7.72 -13.47 15.23
N ASP A 309 -6.64 -14.25 15.41
CA ASP A 309 -5.67 -14.06 16.50
C ASP A 309 -5.01 -12.67 16.45
N PHE A 310 -4.64 -12.23 15.25
CA PHE A 310 -4.08 -10.90 15.03
C PHE A 310 -5.07 -9.79 15.41
N VAL A 311 -6.32 -9.90 14.97
CA VAL A 311 -7.38 -8.94 15.31
C VAL A 311 -7.62 -8.89 16.81
N GLU A 312 -7.72 -10.04 17.48
CA GLU A 312 -7.90 -10.13 18.94
C GLU A 312 -6.72 -9.54 19.70
N ALA A 313 -5.49 -9.83 19.30
CA ALA A 313 -4.28 -9.35 19.96
C ALA A 313 -4.14 -7.81 19.95
N GLN A 314 -4.78 -7.14 18.98
CA GLN A 314 -4.86 -5.67 18.91
C GLN A 314 -6.19 -5.10 19.43
N GLY A 315 -6.93 -5.88 20.24
CA GLY A 315 -8.15 -5.45 20.92
C GLY A 315 -9.41 -5.55 20.08
N GLY A 316 -9.31 -6.03 18.82
CA GLY A 316 -10.45 -6.18 17.93
C GLY A 316 -11.30 -7.42 18.29
N ARG A 317 -12.56 -7.37 17.91
CA ARG A 317 -13.52 -8.44 18.15
C ARG A 317 -13.36 -9.56 17.10
N LYS A 318 -12.67 -10.66 17.48
CA LYS A 318 -12.35 -11.76 16.55
C LYS A 318 -13.56 -12.46 15.93
N GLU A 319 -14.72 -12.44 16.61
CA GLU A 319 -15.95 -13.00 16.06
C GLU A 319 -16.34 -12.35 14.73
N GLN A 320 -15.98 -11.06 14.52
CA GLN A 320 -16.25 -10.36 13.27
C GLN A 320 -15.40 -10.89 12.10
N VAL A 321 -14.29 -11.59 12.38
CA VAL A 321 -13.50 -12.29 11.35
C VAL A 321 -14.23 -13.55 10.88
N TYR A 322 -14.75 -14.34 11.81
CA TYR A 322 -15.50 -15.55 11.47
C TYR A 322 -16.91 -15.25 10.96
N HIS A 323 -17.47 -14.13 11.39
CA HIS A 323 -18.84 -13.70 11.09
C HIS A 323 -18.85 -12.26 10.55
N PRO A 324 -18.36 -12.03 9.31
CA PRO A 324 -18.22 -10.66 8.76
C PRO A 324 -19.56 -9.92 8.59
N GLN A 325 -20.70 -10.62 8.67
CA GLN A 325 -22.04 -10.00 8.74
C GLN A 325 -22.28 -9.18 10.04
N LEU A 326 -21.43 -9.35 11.06
CA LEU A 326 -21.44 -8.54 12.29
C LEU A 326 -20.75 -7.19 12.13
N LEU A 327 -19.99 -6.98 11.05
CA LEU A 327 -19.46 -5.67 10.72
C LEU A 327 -20.59 -4.69 10.40
N ALA A 328 -20.37 -3.40 10.64
CA ALA A 328 -21.34 -2.36 10.34
C ALA A 328 -21.75 -2.36 8.87
N LYS A 329 -22.94 -1.83 8.56
CA LYS A 329 -23.48 -1.79 7.20
C LYS A 329 -23.96 -0.39 6.87
N ALA A 330 -23.81 0.00 5.61
CA ALA A 330 -24.43 1.19 5.07
C ALA A 330 -25.96 1.06 5.03
N ALA A 331 -26.65 2.18 5.16
CA ALA A 331 -28.12 2.20 5.13
C ALA A 331 -28.69 2.17 3.70
N ILE A 332 -27.92 2.66 2.71
CA ILE A 332 -28.33 2.80 1.31
C ILE A 332 -27.49 1.85 0.48
N THR A 333 -28.14 1.14 -0.44
CA THR A 333 -27.51 0.35 -1.49
C THR A 333 -28.08 0.76 -2.84
N GLU A 334 -27.22 1.22 -3.75
CA GLU A 334 -27.58 1.59 -5.12
C GLU A 334 -26.95 0.63 -6.11
N THR A 335 -27.67 0.31 -7.18
CA THR A 335 -27.18 -0.58 -8.26
C THR A 335 -26.84 0.23 -9.50
N ILE A 336 -25.65 -0.01 -10.06
CA ILE A 336 -25.22 0.49 -11.36
C ILE A 336 -25.41 -0.60 -12.38
N THR A 337 -26.08 -0.27 -13.50
CA THR A 337 -26.38 -1.24 -14.56
C THR A 337 -25.72 -0.88 -15.88
N ALA A 338 -25.45 -1.90 -16.69
CA ALA A 338 -24.90 -1.73 -18.03
C ALA A 338 -25.88 -0.99 -18.95
N PRO A 339 -25.47 0.04 -19.70
CA PRO A 339 -26.32 0.79 -20.60
C PRO A 339 -26.63 0.03 -21.89
N GLU A 340 -25.77 -0.91 -22.28
CA GLU A 340 -25.84 -1.68 -23.52
C GLU A 340 -25.21 -3.06 -23.38
N ASP A 341 -25.37 -3.91 -24.41
CA ASP A 341 -24.71 -5.21 -24.51
C ASP A 341 -23.27 -5.00 -25.03
N GLY A 342 -22.31 -5.76 -24.49
CA GLY A 342 -20.90 -5.70 -24.93
C GLY A 342 -19.96 -6.39 -23.96
N TYR A 343 -18.73 -5.89 -23.91
CA TYR A 343 -17.68 -6.33 -23.02
C TYR A 343 -17.10 -5.10 -22.32
N VAL A 344 -16.69 -5.24 -21.07
CA VAL A 344 -16.00 -4.16 -20.35
C VAL A 344 -14.60 -3.99 -20.95
N GLU A 345 -14.38 -2.90 -21.68
CA GLU A 345 -13.11 -2.58 -22.34
C GLU A 345 -12.14 -1.91 -21.38
N ALA A 346 -12.65 -0.97 -20.57
CA ALA A 346 -11.85 -0.29 -19.56
C ALA A 346 -12.67 -0.02 -18.30
N LEU A 347 -11.98 0.04 -17.17
CA LEU A 347 -12.55 0.36 -15.87
C LEU A 347 -11.57 1.28 -15.13
N ASN A 348 -11.87 2.59 -15.12
CA ASN A 348 -10.98 3.59 -14.55
C ASN A 348 -10.88 3.47 -13.02
N ALA A 349 -9.76 2.92 -12.53
CA ALA A 349 -9.54 2.70 -11.10
C ALA A 349 -9.56 4.02 -10.30
N MET A 350 -8.96 5.10 -10.81
CA MET A 350 -8.96 6.40 -10.14
C MET A 350 -10.40 6.95 -9.99
N ALA A 351 -11.23 6.82 -11.02
CA ALA A 351 -12.63 7.26 -10.96
C ALA A 351 -13.42 6.45 -9.90
N ILE A 352 -13.23 5.14 -9.82
CA ILE A 352 -13.84 4.29 -8.79
C ILE A 352 -13.34 4.67 -7.38
N GLY A 353 -12.04 4.91 -7.21
CA GLY A 353 -11.48 5.37 -5.94
C GLY A 353 -12.03 6.74 -5.52
N THR A 354 -12.17 7.68 -6.47
CA THR A 354 -12.75 9.00 -6.26
C THR A 354 -14.25 8.89 -5.89
N ALA A 355 -15.00 8.03 -6.56
CA ALA A 355 -16.39 7.76 -6.21
C ALA A 355 -16.53 7.18 -4.79
N CYS A 356 -15.65 6.26 -4.38
CA CYS A 356 -15.61 5.76 -3.01
C CYS A 356 -15.29 6.87 -1.99
N MET A 357 -14.36 7.76 -2.31
CA MET A 357 -14.04 8.93 -1.48
C MET A 357 -15.23 9.89 -1.36
N SER A 358 -15.96 10.16 -2.44
CA SER A 358 -17.16 11.04 -2.41
C SER A 358 -18.31 10.44 -1.58
N LEU A 359 -18.43 9.10 -1.56
CA LEU A 359 -19.34 8.39 -0.65
C LEU A 359 -18.99 8.56 0.83
N GLY A 360 -17.77 9.00 1.15
CA GLY A 360 -17.23 9.11 2.50
C GLY A 360 -16.24 8.01 2.87
N GLY A 361 -15.97 7.03 1.99
CA GLY A 361 -15.04 5.92 2.23
C GLY A 361 -13.54 6.29 2.20
N GLY A 362 -13.20 7.53 1.85
CA GLY A 362 -11.83 8.06 1.82
C GLY A 362 -11.73 9.47 2.40
N ARG A 363 -10.49 10.00 2.52
CA ARG A 363 -10.23 11.35 3.04
C ARG A 363 -9.92 12.33 1.91
N ALA A 364 -10.77 13.32 1.70
CA ALA A 364 -10.47 14.46 0.84
C ALA A 364 -9.41 15.39 1.48
N THR A 365 -9.45 15.53 2.81
CA THR A 365 -8.47 16.28 3.62
C THR A 365 -8.03 15.44 4.83
N LYS A 366 -6.96 15.84 5.52
CA LYS A 366 -6.48 15.14 6.73
C LYS A 366 -7.50 15.13 7.87
N GLU A 367 -8.38 16.12 7.91
CA GLU A 367 -9.41 16.32 8.94
C GLU A 367 -10.70 15.56 8.62
N SER A 368 -10.85 15.04 7.39
CA SER A 368 -12.05 14.32 6.97
C SER A 368 -12.27 13.07 7.83
N GLN A 369 -13.49 12.92 8.36
CA GLN A 369 -13.92 11.67 8.99
C GLN A 369 -14.30 10.67 7.90
N ILE A 370 -13.86 9.43 8.08
CA ILE A 370 -14.19 8.33 7.15
C ILE A 370 -15.47 7.65 7.63
N ASP A 371 -16.38 7.43 6.69
CA ASP A 371 -17.46 6.47 6.83
C ASP A 371 -16.94 5.08 6.44
N LEU A 372 -16.67 4.26 7.44
CA LEU A 372 -16.13 2.91 7.23
C LEU A 372 -17.08 1.98 6.48
N THR A 373 -18.40 2.29 6.46
CA THR A 373 -19.42 1.48 5.79
C THR A 373 -19.59 1.81 4.32
N ALA A 374 -19.13 3.01 3.91
CA ALA A 374 -19.16 3.44 2.52
C ALA A 374 -18.21 2.63 1.65
N GLY A 375 -18.66 2.26 0.45
CA GLY A 375 -17.85 1.47 -0.47
C GLY A 375 -18.55 1.10 -1.77
N ILE A 376 -17.83 0.39 -2.61
CA ILE A 376 -18.27 -0.05 -3.93
C ILE A 376 -17.90 -1.52 -4.08
N ARG A 377 -18.84 -2.35 -4.57
CA ARG A 377 -18.59 -3.75 -4.97
C ARG A 377 -18.81 -3.87 -6.46
N LEU A 378 -17.75 -4.13 -7.19
CA LEU A 378 -17.77 -4.40 -8.62
C LEU A 378 -18.31 -5.81 -8.88
N LYS A 379 -19.15 -5.94 -9.89
CA LYS A 379 -19.67 -7.23 -10.38
C LYS A 379 -19.08 -7.59 -11.73
N LYS A 380 -18.47 -6.61 -12.41
CA LYS A 380 -17.87 -6.74 -13.74
C LYS A 380 -16.51 -6.06 -13.75
N LYS A 381 -15.57 -6.68 -14.43
CA LYS A 381 -14.19 -6.25 -14.60
C LYS A 381 -13.83 -6.23 -16.07
N ILE A 382 -12.66 -5.69 -16.43
CA ILE A 382 -12.15 -5.68 -17.82
C ILE A 382 -12.11 -7.12 -18.35
N GLY A 383 -12.68 -7.31 -19.56
CA GLY A 383 -12.84 -8.60 -20.22
C GLY A 383 -14.20 -9.29 -19.99
N ASP A 384 -14.97 -8.89 -18.99
CA ASP A 384 -16.28 -9.50 -18.72
C ASP A 384 -17.32 -9.09 -19.74
N SER A 385 -18.13 -10.05 -20.19
CA SER A 385 -19.32 -9.78 -21.01
C SER A 385 -20.43 -9.17 -20.16
N VAL A 386 -21.21 -8.26 -20.75
CA VAL A 386 -22.34 -7.60 -20.10
C VAL A 386 -23.55 -7.56 -21.03
N LYS A 387 -24.73 -7.60 -20.45
CA LYS A 387 -26.00 -7.33 -21.13
C LYS A 387 -26.61 -6.04 -20.60
N LYS A 388 -27.33 -5.33 -21.44
CA LYS A 388 -28.08 -4.14 -21.05
C LYS A 388 -28.95 -4.42 -19.81
N GLY A 389 -28.82 -3.58 -18.79
CA GLY A 389 -29.51 -3.72 -17.52
C GLY A 389 -28.84 -4.68 -16.52
N GLU A 390 -27.79 -5.41 -16.89
CA GLU A 390 -27.03 -6.25 -15.97
C GLU A 390 -26.24 -5.40 -14.95
N CYS A 391 -26.16 -5.88 -13.71
CA CYS A 391 -25.47 -5.17 -12.63
C CYS A 391 -23.95 -5.11 -12.88
N LEU A 392 -23.40 -3.89 -12.93
CA LEU A 392 -21.96 -3.61 -13.03
C LEU A 392 -21.31 -3.44 -11.67
N ALA A 393 -22.00 -2.75 -10.76
CA ALA A 393 -21.52 -2.46 -9.42
C ALA A 393 -22.67 -2.18 -8.44
N GLU A 394 -22.41 -2.38 -7.16
CA GLU A 394 -23.23 -1.95 -6.03
C GLU A 394 -22.49 -0.86 -5.27
N LEU A 395 -23.17 0.25 -4.95
CA LEU A 395 -22.69 1.32 -4.09
C LEU A 395 -23.30 1.17 -2.71
N TYR A 396 -22.51 1.42 -1.68
CA TYR A 396 -22.92 1.42 -0.28
C TYR A 396 -22.63 2.78 0.33
N GLY A 397 -23.64 3.44 0.90
CA GLY A 397 -23.50 4.76 1.50
C GLY A 397 -24.58 5.07 2.53
N ASN A 398 -24.49 6.23 3.17
CA ASN A 398 -25.45 6.69 4.19
C ASN A 398 -26.09 8.04 3.86
N ASP A 399 -25.73 8.64 2.72
CA ASP A 399 -26.21 9.92 2.23
C ASP A 399 -26.66 9.78 0.78
N ALA A 400 -27.92 10.08 0.49
CA ALA A 400 -28.52 9.87 -0.83
C ALA A 400 -27.93 10.80 -1.90
N GLU A 401 -27.54 12.04 -1.56
CA GLU A 401 -26.92 12.98 -2.50
C GLU A 401 -25.54 12.48 -2.90
N LYS A 402 -24.70 12.07 -1.93
CA LYS A 402 -23.39 11.46 -2.19
C LYS A 402 -23.49 10.17 -3.00
N CYS A 403 -24.54 9.36 -2.75
CA CYS A 403 -24.78 8.15 -3.56
C CYS A 403 -25.09 8.50 -5.02
N ASN A 404 -25.90 9.55 -5.27
CA ASN A 404 -26.19 9.99 -6.63
C ASN A 404 -24.94 10.52 -7.36
N ASP A 405 -24.11 11.33 -6.70
CA ASP A 405 -22.85 11.83 -7.26
C ASP A 405 -21.88 10.69 -7.60
N ALA A 406 -21.72 9.74 -6.66
CA ALA A 406 -20.87 8.58 -6.86
C ALA A 406 -21.38 7.67 -7.99
N LYS A 407 -22.70 7.58 -8.18
CA LYS A 407 -23.33 6.79 -9.25
C LYS A 407 -22.88 7.26 -10.63
N GLU A 408 -22.89 8.56 -10.87
CA GLU A 408 -22.42 9.14 -12.15
C GLU A 408 -20.94 8.84 -12.38
N LEU A 409 -20.09 9.02 -11.34
CA LEU A 409 -18.66 8.73 -11.44
C LEU A 409 -18.39 7.25 -11.77
N VAL A 410 -19.13 6.32 -11.13
CA VAL A 410 -18.97 4.89 -11.37
C VAL A 410 -19.47 4.50 -12.77
N GLN A 411 -20.62 5.04 -13.23
CA GLN A 411 -21.09 4.80 -14.58
C GLN A 411 -20.08 5.22 -15.64
N ASN A 412 -19.50 6.40 -15.47
CA ASN A 412 -18.51 6.96 -16.40
C ASN A 412 -17.12 6.28 -16.31
N ALA A 413 -16.86 5.48 -15.27
CA ALA A 413 -15.62 4.72 -15.13
C ALA A 413 -15.55 3.51 -16.06
N PHE A 414 -16.71 3.02 -16.55
CA PHE A 414 -16.78 1.87 -17.46
C PHE A 414 -16.79 2.33 -18.92
N LEU A 415 -15.95 1.71 -19.73
CA LEU A 415 -16.03 1.77 -21.20
C LEU A 415 -16.37 0.37 -21.74
N PHE A 416 -17.10 0.33 -22.85
CA PHE A 416 -17.59 -0.91 -23.44
C PHE A 416 -17.13 -1.08 -24.88
N SER A 417 -16.75 -2.34 -25.22
CA SER A 417 -16.46 -2.78 -26.59
C SER A 417 -17.57 -3.71 -27.09
N LYS A 418 -17.75 -3.78 -28.39
CA LYS A 418 -18.58 -4.81 -29.05
C LYS A 418 -17.82 -6.12 -29.26
N GLU A 419 -16.49 -6.07 -29.26
CA GLU A 419 -15.63 -7.22 -29.46
C GLU A 419 -15.13 -7.75 -28.11
N PRO A 420 -14.98 -9.08 -27.94
CA PRO A 420 -14.41 -9.67 -26.76
C PRO A 420 -12.93 -9.27 -26.62
N LEU A 421 -12.48 -9.14 -25.37
CA LEU A 421 -11.09 -8.88 -25.02
C LEU A 421 -10.71 -9.67 -23.78
N ASP A 422 -9.42 -9.91 -23.63
CA ASP A 422 -8.89 -10.63 -22.47
C ASP A 422 -8.71 -9.69 -21.27
N ALA A 423 -8.87 -10.24 -20.06
CA ALA A 423 -8.55 -9.53 -18.84
C ALA A 423 -7.02 -9.22 -18.79
N PRO A 424 -6.62 -8.04 -18.31
CA PRO A 424 -5.21 -7.68 -18.21
C PRO A 424 -4.47 -8.59 -17.22
N GLU A 425 -3.15 -8.81 -17.47
CA GLU A 425 -2.27 -9.43 -16.49
C GLU A 425 -2.09 -8.52 -15.29
N THR A 426 -2.23 -9.08 -14.09
CA THR A 426 -2.13 -8.30 -12.84
C THR A 426 -0.71 -8.21 -12.32
N VAL A 427 0.10 -9.28 -12.48
CA VAL A 427 1.51 -9.34 -12.09
C VAL A 427 2.35 -9.18 -13.35
N LEU A 428 3.03 -8.04 -13.48
CA LEU A 428 3.71 -7.67 -14.72
C LEU A 428 5.19 -8.01 -14.71
N LYS A 429 5.87 -7.84 -13.56
CA LYS A 429 7.33 -8.04 -13.50
C LYS A 429 7.83 -8.21 -12.07
N TYR A 430 8.82 -9.08 -11.89
CA TYR A 430 9.61 -9.19 -10.65
C TYR A 430 10.94 -8.44 -10.77
N ILE A 431 11.36 -7.77 -9.71
CA ILE A 431 12.65 -7.09 -9.56
C ILE A 431 13.33 -7.72 -8.33
N THR A 432 14.34 -8.54 -8.54
CA THR A 432 14.99 -9.33 -7.48
C THR A 432 16.46 -8.98 -7.23
N ALA A 433 17.07 -8.17 -8.07
CA ALA A 433 18.41 -7.59 -7.90
C ALA A 433 18.60 -6.44 -8.89
#